data_5601cf148ff46f97d3e05ddc718ae9e9
#
_entry.id   5601cf148ff46f97d3e05ddc718ae9e9
#
_cell.length_a   1.000
_cell.length_b   1.000
_cell.length_c   1.000
_cell.angle_alpha   90.00
_cell.angle_beta   90.00
_cell.angle_gamma   90.00
#
_symmetry.space_group_name_H-M   'P 1'
#
loop_
_entity.id
_entity.type
_entity.pdbx_description
1 polymer ?
#
loop_
_entity_poly.entity_id
_entity_poly.type
_entity_poly.pdbx_seq_one_letter_code
_entity_poly.pdbx_strand_id
1 'polypeptide(L)'
;MIISAVYLIVLAVTVTLGLMAQTNPKTRITRTGTWLTRPDPVFAFAAAATLIAVAGLRFRVGTDYMAYYRTRVTEWQTVWDYLIHFREPGIRVLSKICTMILDDGATLIFVSSVIIIGIYSLMIYRHSPMFLVSVLIFIFLGDWTGSFNGIRQYLAAAIVFAGHRYILKRRFVPYLLTVLLAMLFHKSAAVMILPYFLFARKPDATQFMILAAGALIVRLSYEVVIDLIELFKGTIIDWNDAYMTRDINPLRIAVGFVPVILFFTSCDRKRMNRMQEFYMNGLLFHAFAMLASMGSAYLGRIGIHTGAITCISYGYLFGMIPKEKHR
;
A
#
# COMPACT_ATOMS: atom_id res chain seq x y z
N MET A 1 -17.71 -12.20 -18.94
CA MET A 1 -18.71 -11.11 -19.02
C MET A 1 -19.27 -10.70 -17.65
N ILE A 2 -19.79 -11.59 -16.80
CA ILE A 2 -20.35 -11.26 -15.47
C ILE A 2 -19.32 -10.60 -14.53
N ILE A 3 -18.10 -11.14 -14.44
CA ILE A 3 -17.03 -10.58 -13.57
C ILE A 3 -16.69 -9.15 -13.97
N SER A 4 -16.61 -8.86 -15.28
CA SER A 4 -16.33 -7.50 -15.77
C SER A 4 -17.45 -6.52 -15.41
N ALA A 5 -18.71 -6.96 -15.43
CA ALA A 5 -19.85 -6.13 -15.05
C ALA A 5 -19.83 -5.76 -13.56
N VAL A 6 -19.47 -6.69 -12.67
CA VAL A 6 -19.34 -6.42 -11.23
C VAL A 6 -18.31 -5.33 -10.98
N TYR A 7 -17.12 -5.39 -11.61
CA TYR A 7 -16.09 -4.37 -11.43
C TYR A 7 -16.53 -2.99 -11.96
N LEU A 8 -17.24 -2.94 -13.08
CA LEU A 8 -17.78 -1.68 -13.61
C LEU A 8 -18.83 -1.07 -12.68
N ILE A 9 -19.73 -1.89 -12.13
CA ILE A 9 -20.74 -1.44 -11.16
C ILE A 9 -20.06 -0.92 -9.90
N VAL A 10 -19.09 -1.66 -9.35
CA VAL A 10 -18.32 -1.24 -8.17
C VAL A 10 -17.62 0.09 -8.42
N LEU A 11 -16.98 0.24 -9.59
CA LEU A 11 -16.33 1.48 -9.97
C LEU A 11 -17.34 2.64 -10.04
N ALA A 12 -18.47 2.45 -10.73
CA ALA A 12 -19.49 3.48 -10.86
C ALA A 12 -20.06 3.91 -9.48
N VAL A 13 -20.40 2.94 -8.63
CA VAL A 13 -20.90 3.21 -7.27
C VAL A 13 -19.84 3.92 -6.43
N THR A 14 -18.58 3.45 -6.46
CA THR A 14 -17.50 4.05 -5.69
C THR A 14 -17.18 5.47 -6.16
N VAL A 15 -17.20 5.73 -7.47
CA VAL A 15 -17.02 7.07 -8.05
C VAL A 15 -18.14 8.00 -7.60
N THR A 16 -19.39 7.56 -7.70
CA THR A 16 -20.54 8.37 -7.28
C THR A 16 -20.45 8.72 -5.79
N LEU A 17 -20.24 7.73 -4.93
CA LEU A 17 -20.08 7.96 -3.49
C LEU A 17 -18.85 8.82 -3.17
N GLY A 18 -17.75 8.62 -3.87
CA GLY A 18 -16.54 9.43 -3.73
C GLY A 18 -16.73 10.89 -4.14
N LEU A 19 -17.48 11.14 -5.22
CA LEU A 19 -17.92 12.48 -5.64
C LEU A 19 -18.80 13.11 -4.55
N MET A 20 -19.82 12.39 -4.09
CA MET A 20 -20.72 12.89 -3.03
C MET A 20 -19.94 13.19 -1.74
N ALA A 21 -18.96 12.39 -1.37
CA ALA A 21 -18.10 12.64 -0.23
C ALA A 21 -17.27 13.91 -0.39
N GLN A 22 -16.73 14.15 -1.60
CA GLN A 22 -15.84 15.29 -1.87
C GLN A 22 -16.60 16.59 -2.07
N THR A 23 -17.81 16.57 -2.64
CA THR A 23 -18.64 17.76 -2.92
C THR A 23 -19.44 18.23 -1.71
N ASN A 24 -19.66 17.38 -0.71
CA ASN A 24 -20.36 17.70 0.54
C ASN A 24 -19.43 17.66 1.76
N PRO A 25 -18.34 18.42 1.77
CA PRO A 25 -17.37 18.31 2.85
C PRO A 25 -17.95 18.77 4.19
N LYS A 26 -17.57 18.08 5.26
CA LYS A 26 -17.93 18.46 6.64
C LYS A 26 -16.78 19.21 7.29
N THR A 27 -17.09 20.38 7.83
CA THR A 27 -16.14 21.19 8.58
C THR A 27 -16.37 21.00 10.08
N ARG A 28 -15.31 20.72 10.82
CA ARG A 28 -15.35 20.57 12.29
C ARG A 28 -14.25 21.42 12.91
N ILE A 29 -14.53 21.95 14.09
CA ILE A 29 -13.52 22.61 14.91
C ILE A 29 -12.75 21.52 15.68
N THR A 30 -11.43 21.53 15.56
CA THR A 30 -10.57 20.64 16.34
C THR A 30 -10.52 21.10 17.80
N ARG A 31 -10.03 20.22 18.70
CA ARG A 31 -9.80 20.60 20.13
C ARG A 31 -8.83 21.78 20.29
N THR A 32 -8.01 22.04 19.28
CA THR A 32 -7.07 23.17 19.24
C THR A 32 -7.65 24.43 18.59
N GLY A 33 -8.97 24.44 18.30
CA GLY A 33 -9.65 25.59 17.70
C GLY A 33 -9.45 25.76 16.19
N THR A 34 -8.74 24.85 15.52
CA THR A 34 -8.52 24.90 14.07
C THR A 34 -9.70 24.30 13.30
N TRP A 35 -10.11 24.96 12.22
CA TRP A 35 -11.10 24.42 11.30
C TRP A 35 -10.48 23.30 10.46
N LEU A 36 -11.12 22.14 10.45
CA LEU A 36 -10.72 20.98 9.66
C LEU A 36 -11.87 20.58 8.73
N THR A 37 -11.66 20.76 7.43
CA THR A 37 -12.61 20.33 6.40
C THR A 37 -12.19 18.96 5.87
N ARG A 38 -13.13 18.04 5.83
CA ARG A 38 -12.92 16.66 5.33
C ARG A 38 -14.09 16.24 4.44
N PRO A 39 -13.90 15.23 3.56
CA PRO A 39 -14.99 14.60 2.83
C PRO A 39 -16.14 14.21 3.78
N ASP A 40 -17.35 14.13 3.26
CA ASP A 40 -18.46 13.63 4.08
C ASP A 40 -18.19 12.20 4.54
N PRO A 41 -18.20 11.91 5.86
CA PRO A 41 -17.83 10.60 6.38
C PRO A 41 -18.82 9.50 6.00
N VAL A 42 -20.10 9.82 5.80
CA VAL A 42 -21.13 8.83 5.45
C VAL A 42 -20.87 8.27 4.05
N PHE A 43 -20.68 9.15 3.08
CA PHE A 43 -20.38 8.73 1.70
C PHE A 43 -19.00 8.10 1.57
N ALA A 44 -17.99 8.61 2.31
CA ALA A 44 -16.67 8.01 2.34
C ALA A 44 -16.69 6.59 2.94
N PHE A 45 -17.45 6.38 4.01
CA PHE A 45 -17.66 5.05 4.59
C PHE A 45 -18.41 4.13 3.63
N ALA A 46 -19.48 4.60 2.97
CA ALA A 46 -20.24 3.82 2.00
C ALA A 46 -19.36 3.36 0.81
N ALA A 47 -18.49 4.26 0.31
CA ALA A 47 -17.50 3.90 -0.73
C ALA A 47 -16.54 2.79 -0.25
N ALA A 48 -16.00 2.92 0.96
CA ALA A 48 -15.15 1.90 1.56
C ALA A 48 -15.89 0.56 1.76
N ALA A 49 -17.13 0.61 2.26
CA ALA A 49 -17.98 -0.57 2.48
C ALA A 49 -18.28 -1.30 1.17
N THR A 50 -18.52 -0.57 0.06
CA THR A 50 -18.68 -1.17 -1.27
C THR A 50 -17.43 -1.95 -1.69
N LEU A 51 -16.25 -1.37 -1.55
CA LEU A 51 -14.98 -2.04 -1.88
C LEU A 51 -14.71 -3.25 -0.97
N ILE A 52 -15.01 -3.12 0.33
CA ILE A 52 -14.87 -4.20 1.31
C ILE A 52 -15.83 -5.35 0.99
N ALA A 53 -17.09 -5.06 0.71
CA ALA A 53 -18.10 -6.09 0.44
C ALA A 53 -17.69 -6.95 -0.76
N VAL A 54 -17.30 -6.33 -1.86
CA VAL A 54 -16.89 -7.09 -3.07
C VAL A 54 -15.61 -7.86 -2.84
N ALA A 55 -14.62 -7.27 -2.15
CA ALA A 55 -13.37 -7.96 -1.85
C ALA A 55 -13.56 -9.10 -0.83
N GLY A 56 -14.37 -8.87 0.21
CA GLY A 56 -14.58 -9.81 1.30
C GLY A 56 -15.53 -10.96 0.98
N LEU A 57 -16.56 -10.69 0.17
CA LEU A 57 -17.57 -11.67 -0.21
C LEU A 57 -17.27 -12.40 -1.53
N ARG A 58 -16.09 -12.14 -2.13
CA ARG A 58 -15.67 -12.83 -3.35
C ARG A 58 -15.58 -14.34 -3.13
N PHE A 59 -15.95 -15.11 -4.12
CA PHE A 59 -15.82 -16.56 -4.13
C PHE A 59 -14.96 -17.02 -5.30
N ARG A 60 -13.85 -17.70 -4.99
CA ARG A 60 -12.87 -18.23 -5.96
C ARG A 60 -12.30 -17.18 -6.93
N VAL A 61 -12.28 -15.91 -6.51
CA VAL A 61 -11.63 -14.82 -7.26
C VAL A 61 -10.28 -14.51 -6.65
N GLY A 62 -9.25 -14.56 -7.50
CA GLY A 62 -7.84 -14.44 -7.13
C GLY A 62 -7.12 -15.79 -7.13
N THR A 63 -5.85 -15.78 -7.60
CA THR A 63 -5.03 -17.00 -7.71
C THR A 63 -4.77 -17.66 -6.37
N ASP A 64 -4.64 -16.85 -5.31
CA ASP A 64 -4.31 -17.31 -3.96
C ASP A 64 -5.55 -17.60 -3.10
N TYR A 65 -6.78 -17.45 -3.66
CA TYR A 65 -8.02 -17.60 -2.90
C TYR A 65 -8.07 -18.92 -2.14
N MET A 66 -7.84 -20.04 -2.83
CA MET A 66 -7.93 -21.38 -2.21
C MET A 66 -6.81 -21.64 -1.21
N ALA A 67 -5.64 -21.03 -1.39
CA ALA A 67 -4.55 -21.14 -0.43
C ALA A 67 -4.95 -20.49 0.91
N TYR A 68 -5.53 -19.28 0.89
CA TYR A 68 -6.02 -18.60 2.09
C TYR A 68 -7.26 -19.27 2.68
N TYR A 69 -8.19 -19.73 1.84
CA TYR A 69 -9.38 -20.44 2.29
C TYR A 69 -9.03 -21.70 3.09
N ARG A 70 -7.97 -22.42 2.67
CA ARG A 70 -7.46 -23.61 3.37
C ARG A 70 -6.56 -23.29 4.57
N THR A 71 -6.15 -22.04 4.76
CA THR A 71 -5.32 -21.63 5.92
C THR A 71 -6.20 -21.50 7.17
N ARG A 72 -6.81 -22.59 7.58
CA ARG A 72 -7.61 -22.66 8.80
C ARG A 72 -6.74 -23.17 9.97
N VAL A 73 -6.77 -22.46 11.07
CA VAL A 73 -6.08 -22.83 12.30
C VAL A 73 -7.15 -23.13 13.34
N THR A 74 -7.35 -24.41 13.64
CA THR A 74 -8.39 -24.89 14.56
C THR A 74 -7.93 -24.97 16.01
N GLU A 75 -6.62 -25.07 16.24
CA GLU A 75 -6.04 -25.21 17.58
C GLU A 75 -5.09 -24.06 17.90
N TRP A 76 -5.05 -23.65 19.17
CA TRP A 76 -4.04 -22.75 19.66
C TRP A 76 -2.73 -23.54 19.88
N GLN A 77 -1.66 -22.99 19.32
CA GLN A 77 -0.32 -23.42 19.63
C GLN A 77 0.30 -22.47 20.67
N THR A 78 1.38 -22.88 21.30
CA THR A 78 2.07 -22.00 22.24
C THR A 78 2.63 -20.78 21.51
N VAL A 79 2.83 -19.68 22.23
CA VAL A 79 3.48 -18.47 21.67
C VAL A 79 4.86 -18.84 21.10
N TRP A 80 5.54 -19.79 21.75
CA TRP A 80 6.84 -20.29 21.32
C TRP A 80 6.76 -21.02 19.98
N ASP A 81 5.75 -21.85 19.77
CA ASP A 81 5.52 -22.51 18.49
C ASP A 81 5.28 -21.50 17.36
N TYR A 82 4.50 -20.42 17.64
CA TYR A 82 4.30 -19.36 16.66
C TYR A 82 5.60 -18.63 16.30
N LEU A 83 6.49 -18.39 17.26
CA LEU A 83 7.74 -17.69 17.02
C LEU A 83 8.80 -18.53 16.32
N ILE A 84 8.90 -19.82 16.65
CA ILE A 84 9.94 -20.72 16.12
C ILE A 84 9.51 -21.38 14.81
N HIS A 85 8.29 -21.94 14.76
CA HIS A 85 7.88 -22.76 13.63
C HIS A 85 7.20 -21.98 12.52
N PHE A 86 6.63 -20.80 12.82
CA PHE A 86 5.97 -19.98 11.81
C PHE A 86 6.79 -18.75 11.44
N ARG A 87 7.18 -18.68 10.17
CA ARG A 87 7.95 -17.54 9.62
C ARG A 87 7.16 -16.22 9.63
N GLU A 88 5.81 -16.30 9.58
CA GLU A 88 4.88 -15.19 9.54
C GLU A 88 3.70 -15.51 10.48
N PRO A 89 3.88 -15.37 11.81
CA PRO A 89 2.90 -15.81 12.80
C PRO A 89 1.61 -15.00 12.76
N GLY A 90 1.65 -13.75 12.32
CA GLY A 90 0.50 -12.85 12.32
C GLY A 90 -0.70 -13.38 11.54
N ILE A 91 -0.47 -13.99 10.35
CA ILE A 91 -1.57 -14.56 9.57
C ILE A 91 -2.17 -15.81 10.26
N ARG A 92 -1.37 -16.57 10.98
CA ARG A 92 -1.84 -17.75 11.73
C ARG A 92 -2.71 -17.34 12.91
N VAL A 93 -2.26 -16.34 13.68
CA VAL A 93 -3.05 -15.76 14.77
C VAL A 93 -4.37 -15.18 14.23
N LEU A 94 -4.31 -14.42 13.15
CA LEU A 94 -5.52 -13.88 12.52
C LEU A 94 -6.47 -14.99 12.05
N SER A 95 -5.93 -16.04 11.43
CA SER A 95 -6.73 -17.20 10.99
C SER A 95 -7.40 -17.87 12.19
N LYS A 96 -6.69 -18.06 13.32
CA LYS A 96 -7.27 -18.63 14.52
C LYS A 96 -8.41 -17.77 15.09
N ILE A 97 -8.21 -16.46 15.15
CA ILE A 97 -9.29 -15.55 15.58
C ILE A 97 -10.50 -15.68 14.66
N CYS A 98 -10.28 -15.76 13.33
CA CYS A 98 -11.36 -15.93 12.37
C CYS A 98 -12.13 -17.24 12.56
N THR A 99 -11.45 -18.36 12.82
CA THR A 99 -12.11 -19.66 13.07
C THR A 99 -12.91 -19.69 14.37
N MET A 100 -12.58 -18.82 15.35
CA MET A 100 -13.39 -18.64 16.55
C MET A 100 -14.70 -17.89 16.30
N ILE A 101 -14.75 -17.05 15.25
CA ILE A 101 -15.96 -16.31 14.85
C ILE A 101 -16.87 -17.23 14.02
N LEU A 102 -16.28 -17.82 12.99
CA LEU A 102 -16.95 -18.78 12.12
C LEU A 102 -15.89 -19.70 11.52
N ASP A 103 -16.06 -21.03 11.70
CA ASP A 103 -15.14 -22.03 11.18
C ASP A 103 -15.31 -22.25 9.67
N ASP A 104 -15.09 -21.17 8.91
CA ASP A 104 -15.05 -21.14 7.47
C ASP A 104 -13.84 -20.33 6.98
N GLY A 105 -13.12 -20.86 5.99
CA GLY A 105 -11.97 -20.16 5.39
C GLY A 105 -12.32 -18.81 4.75
N ALA A 106 -13.57 -18.60 4.36
CA ALA A 106 -14.06 -17.31 3.84
C ALA A 106 -13.99 -16.21 4.91
N THR A 107 -14.09 -16.57 6.21
CA THR A 107 -14.01 -15.59 7.31
C THR A 107 -12.66 -14.89 7.35
N LEU A 108 -11.55 -15.61 7.12
CA LEU A 108 -10.21 -15.01 7.04
C LEU A 108 -10.13 -14.03 5.85
N ILE A 109 -10.70 -14.38 4.71
CA ILE A 109 -10.71 -13.54 3.50
C ILE A 109 -11.52 -12.26 3.76
N PHE A 110 -12.70 -12.39 4.37
CA PHE A 110 -13.56 -11.26 4.70
C PHE A 110 -12.91 -10.32 5.72
N VAL A 111 -12.43 -10.85 6.84
CA VAL A 111 -11.82 -10.05 7.90
C VAL A 111 -10.54 -9.36 7.40
N SER A 112 -9.72 -10.06 6.61
CA SER A 112 -8.54 -9.45 6.00
C SER A 112 -8.91 -8.31 5.07
N SER A 113 -9.99 -8.46 4.27
CA SER A 113 -10.47 -7.40 3.37
C SER A 113 -10.97 -6.18 4.16
N VAL A 114 -11.67 -6.40 5.27
CA VAL A 114 -12.10 -5.31 6.19
C VAL A 114 -10.89 -4.56 6.74
N ILE A 115 -9.86 -5.28 7.20
CA ILE A 115 -8.66 -4.66 7.79
C ILE A 115 -7.89 -3.88 6.71
N ILE A 116 -7.57 -4.50 5.58
CA ILE A 116 -6.77 -3.89 4.51
C ILE A 116 -7.48 -2.66 3.96
N ILE A 117 -8.66 -2.85 3.39
CA ILE A 117 -9.38 -1.78 2.70
C ILE A 117 -9.86 -0.72 3.69
N GLY A 118 -10.24 -1.13 4.90
CA GLY A 118 -10.60 -0.21 5.99
C GLY A 118 -9.45 0.72 6.37
N ILE A 119 -8.23 0.19 6.54
CA ILE A 119 -7.05 1.01 6.84
C ILE A 119 -6.72 1.94 5.66
N TYR A 120 -6.66 1.43 4.42
CA TYR A 120 -6.40 2.26 3.24
C TYR A 120 -7.42 3.40 3.12
N SER A 121 -8.71 3.08 3.21
CA SER A 121 -9.79 4.08 3.14
C SER A 121 -9.71 5.09 4.27
N LEU A 122 -9.39 4.67 5.50
CA LEU A 122 -9.22 5.56 6.64
C LEU A 122 -8.02 6.50 6.44
N MET A 123 -6.91 6.01 5.91
CA MET A 123 -5.72 6.82 5.63
C MET A 123 -6.00 7.81 4.50
N ILE A 124 -6.65 7.39 3.43
CA ILE A 124 -7.10 8.25 2.33
C ILE A 124 -8.04 9.34 2.88
N TYR A 125 -9.06 8.97 3.64
CA TYR A 125 -10.00 9.90 4.24
C TYR A 125 -9.33 10.95 5.15
N ARG A 126 -8.33 10.54 5.92
CA ARG A 126 -7.66 11.42 6.89
C ARG A 126 -6.58 12.30 6.28
N HIS A 127 -5.92 11.87 5.23
CA HIS A 127 -4.67 12.48 4.77
C HIS A 127 -4.70 12.95 3.32
N SER A 128 -5.65 12.48 2.49
CA SER A 128 -5.72 12.94 1.11
C SER A 128 -6.34 14.34 1.01
N PRO A 129 -5.72 15.25 0.25
CA PRO A 129 -6.34 16.52 -0.11
C PRO A 129 -7.42 16.36 -1.20
N MET A 130 -7.41 15.25 -1.95
CA MET A 130 -8.33 14.96 -3.06
C MET A 130 -8.85 13.52 -2.90
N PHE A 131 -9.91 13.36 -2.10
CA PHE A 131 -10.42 12.06 -1.67
C PHE A 131 -10.72 11.12 -2.85
N LEU A 132 -11.52 11.60 -3.82
CA LEU A 132 -11.92 10.80 -4.97
C LEU A 132 -10.71 10.35 -5.80
N VAL A 133 -9.75 11.26 -6.07
CA VAL A 133 -8.53 10.94 -6.79
C VAL A 133 -7.79 9.79 -6.09
N SER A 134 -7.61 9.88 -4.78
CA SER A 134 -6.90 8.85 -4.01
C SER A 134 -7.63 7.50 -4.01
N VAL A 135 -8.94 7.49 -3.96
CA VAL A 135 -9.74 6.26 -4.08
C VAL A 135 -9.59 5.65 -5.48
N LEU A 136 -9.62 6.47 -6.53
CA LEU A 136 -9.41 6.01 -7.91
C LEU A 136 -8.00 5.45 -8.11
N ILE A 137 -6.99 6.11 -7.57
CA ILE A 137 -5.61 5.60 -7.61
C ILE A 137 -5.49 4.25 -6.89
N PHE A 138 -6.11 4.07 -5.71
CA PHE A 138 -6.17 2.80 -5.00
C PHE A 138 -6.76 1.66 -5.86
N ILE A 139 -7.78 1.97 -6.68
CA ILE A 139 -8.39 1.00 -7.58
C ILE A 139 -7.52 0.78 -8.83
N PHE A 140 -7.13 1.85 -9.53
CA PHE A 140 -6.51 1.75 -10.86
C PHE A 140 -5.03 1.37 -10.84
N LEU A 141 -4.28 1.69 -9.79
CA LEU A 141 -2.92 1.16 -9.62
C LEU A 141 -2.92 -0.32 -9.20
N GLY A 142 -4.09 -0.88 -8.92
CA GLY A 142 -4.28 -2.30 -8.67
C GLY A 142 -4.08 -2.71 -7.22
N ASP A 143 -3.96 -1.78 -6.26
CA ASP A 143 -3.83 -2.13 -4.84
C ASP A 143 -5.10 -2.81 -4.31
N TRP A 144 -6.29 -2.34 -4.72
CA TRP A 144 -7.54 -2.97 -4.34
C TRP A 144 -7.63 -4.42 -4.84
N THR A 145 -7.46 -4.64 -6.15
CA THR A 145 -7.54 -6.00 -6.74
C THR A 145 -6.34 -6.86 -6.36
N GLY A 146 -5.17 -6.28 -6.20
CA GLY A 146 -3.96 -6.96 -5.74
C GLY A 146 -4.11 -7.54 -4.33
N SER A 147 -4.88 -6.87 -3.46
CA SER A 147 -5.18 -7.36 -2.11
C SER A 147 -5.96 -8.69 -2.10
N PHE A 148 -6.55 -9.10 -3.23
CA PHE A 148 -7.23 -10.39 -3.36
C PHE A 148 -6.25 -11.57 -3.39
N ASN A 149 -5.02 -11.34 -3.83
CA ASN A 149 -3.99 -12.36 -3.97
C ASN A 149 -2.96 -12.30 -2.83
N GLY A 150 -2.33 -11.18 -2.62
CA GLY A 150 -1.27 -11.02 -1.63
C GLY A 150 -1.76 -10.63 -0.23
N ILE A 151 -2.76 -11.29 0.36
CA ILE A 151 -3.40 -10.89 1.65
C ILE A 151 -2.35 -10.59 2.73
N ARG A 152 -1.34 -11.44 2.94
CA ARG A 152 -0.30 -11.24 3.94
C ARG A 152 0.51 -9.96 3.70
N GLN A 153 0.89 -9.72 2.44
CA GLN A 153 1.66 -8.54 2.05
C GLN A 153 0.83 -7.27 2.18
N TYR A 154 -0.44 -7.30 1.77
CA TYR A 154 -1.33 -6.14 1.90
C TYR A 154 -1.72 -5.84 3.34
N LEU A 155 -1.84 -6.85 4.22
CA LEU A 155 -1.99 -6.63 5.66
C LEU A 155 -0.75 -5.92 6.23
N ALA A 156 0.44 -6.40 5.88
CA ALA A 156 1.68 -5.77 6.28
C ALA A 156 1.81 -4.33 5.74
N ALA A 157 1.48 -4.11 4.46
CA ALA A 157 1.48 -2.78 3.83
C ALA A 157 0.49 -1.83 4.51
N ALA A 158 -0.73 -2.30 4.83
CA ALA A 158 -1.74 -1.51 5.54
C ALA A 158 -1.26 -1.07 6.93
N ILE A 159 -0.61 -1.97 7.69
CA ILE A 159 -0.05 -1.65 9.01
C ILE A 159 1.03 -0.56 8.89
N VAL A 160 1.97 -0.72 7.97
CA VAL A 160 3.02 0.29 7.74
C VAL A 160 2.41 1.61 7.28
N PHE A 161 1.42 1.56 6.39
CA PHE A 161 0.72 2.74 5.91
C PHE A 161 0.02 3.50 7.05
N ALA A 162 -0.63 2.80 7.97
CA ALA A 162 -1.20 3.42 9.18
C ALA A 162 -0.12 4.10 10.04
N GLY A 163 1.10 3.56 10.04
CA GLY A 163 2.24 4.08 10.80
C GLY A 163 2.99 5.24 10.15
N HIS A 164 2.69 5.64 8.90
CA HIS A 164 3.43 6.69 8.18
C HIS A 164 3.52 8.03 8.94
N ARG A 165 2.55 8.32 9.80
CA ARG A 165 2.55 9.49 10.70
C ARG A 165 3.80 9.57 11.58
N TYR A 166 4.41 8.45 11.91
CA TYR A 166 5.62 8.41 12.75
C TYR A 166 6.84 8.87 11.97
N ILE A 167 6.90 8.62 10.65
CA ILE A 167 7.92 9.20 9.77
C ILE A 167 7.75 10.73 9.74
N LEU A 168 6.52 11.22 9.52
CA LEU A 168 6.21 12.65 9.51
C LEU A 168 6.60 13.35 10.83
N LYS A 169 6.39 12.69 11.96
CA LYS A 169 6.71 13.19 13.30
C LYS A 169 8.13 12.92 13.75
N ARG A 170 8.96 12.29 12.90
CA ARG A 170 10.34 11.90 13.21
C ARG A 170 10.47 11.03 14.46
N ARG A 171 9.52 10.14 14.68
CA ARG A 171 9.51 9.19 15.80
C ARG A 171 9.96 7.81 15.32
N PHE A 172 11.26 7.55 15.41
CA PHE A 172 11.84 6.30 14.88
C PHE A 172 11.31 5.05 15.60
N VAL A 173 11.38 5.02 16.93
CA VAL A 173 11.01 3.82 17.70
C VAL A 173 9.55 3.39 17.44
N PRO A 174 8.52 4.27 17.53
CA PRO A 174 7.16 3.89 17.17
C PRO A 174 7.01 3.45 15.71
N TYR A 175 7.79 4.02 14.79
CA TYR A 175 7.78 3.58 13.40
C TYR A 175 8.39 2.19 13.24
N LEU A 176 9.56 1.95 13.85
CA LEU A 176 10.21 0.65 13.85
C LEU A 176 9.28 -0.45 14.42
N LEU A 177 8.62 -0.18 15.54
CA LEU A 177 7.64 -1.11 16.12
C LEU A 177 6.48 -1.39 15.16
N THR A 178 6.04 -0.38 14.39
CA THR A 178 5.02 -0.57 13.36
C THR A 178 5.52 -1.49 12.23
N VAL A 179 6.77 -1.31 11.79
CA VAL A 179 7.36 -2.18 10.76
C VAL A 179 7.56 -3.61 11.31
N LEU A 180 8.04 -3.76 12.54
CA LEU A 180 8.19 -5.08 13.18
C LEU A 180 6.83 -5.79 13.31
N LEU A 181 5.76 -5.07 13.68
CA LEU A 181 4.41 -5.62 13.70
C LEU A 181 3.97 -6.07 12.29
N ALA A 182 4.25 -5.27 11.27
CA ALA A 182 3.94 -5.63 9.89
C ALA A 182 4.71 -6.87 9.42
N MET A 183 5.96 -7.04 9.86
CA MET A 183 6.79 -8.21 9.55
C MET A 183 6.23 -9.51 10.11
N LEU A 184 5.39 -9.48 11.14
CA LEU A 184 4.67 -10.67 11.62
C LEU A 184 3.69 -11.21 10.55
N PHE A 185 3.22 -10.35 9.64
CA PHE A 185 2.37 -10.75 8.52
C PHE A 185 3.17 -11.04 7.25
N HIS A 186 4.21 -10.23 6.96
CA HIS A 186 5.10 -10.48 5.83
C HIS A 186 6.46 -9.81 6.01
N LYS A 187 7.52 -10.61 5.96
CA LYS A 187 8.90 -10.16 6.23
C LYS A 187 9.38 -9.05 5.27
N SER A 188 8.87 -8.98 4.03
CA SER A 188 9.24 -7.93 3.07
C SER A 188 8.88 -6.50 3.54
N ALA A 189 8.03 -6.35 4.57
CA ALA A 189 7.77 -5.06 5.18
C ALA A 189 9.02 -4.39 5.76
N ALA A 190 10.10 -5.14 6.02
CA ALA A 190 11.39 -4.62 6.47
C ALA A 190 11.95 -3.52 5.56
N VAL A 191 11.68 -3.60 4.23
CA VAL A 191 12.12 -2.57 3.26
C VAL A 191 11.60 -1.19 3.63
N MET A 192 10.47 -1.12 4.33
CA MET A 192 9.84 0.13 4.73
C MET A 192 10.55 0.85 5.89
N ILE A 193 11.64 0.29 6.42
CA ILE A 193 12.55 1.02 7.32
C ILE A 193 13.25 2.14 6.56
N LEU A 194 13.60 1.93 5.29
CA LEU A 194 14.32 2.90 4.44
C LEU A 194 13.62 4.26 4.32
N PRO A 195 12.31 4.36 4.09
CA PRO A 195 11.57 5.61 4.03
C PRO A 195 11.76 6.53 5.25
N TYR A 196 11.99 5.97 6.43
CA TYR A 196 12.23 6.81 7.61
C TYR A 196 13.44 7.73 7.44
N PHE A 197 14.50 7.24 6.82
CA PHE A 197 15.73 7.99 6.57
C PHE A 197 15.64 8.80 5.27
N LEU A 198 15.15 8.18 4.20
CA LEU A 198 15.09 8.79 2.87
C LEU A 198 14.10 9.97 2.81
N PHE A 199 12.94 9.87 3.46
CA PHE A 199 11.92 10.94 3.44
C PHE A 199 12.25 12.10 4.41
N ALA A 200 13.44 12.07 5.01
CA ALA A 200 14.01 13.18 5.74
C ALA A 200 14.42 14.35 4.83
N ARG A 201 14.78 14.01 3.59
CA ARG A 201 15.31 14.94 2.61
C ARG A 201 14.19 15.57 1.80
N LYS A 202 14.49 16.70 1.15
CA LYS A 202 13.58 17.27 0.16
C LYS A 202 13.54 16.40 -1.09
N PRO A 203 12.40 16.27 -1.75
CA PRO A 203 12.27 15.54 -3.03
C PRO A 203 12.80 16.41 -4.18
N ASP A 204 14.09 16.63 -4.22
CA ASP A 204 14.83 17.41 -5.22
C ASP A 204 15.65 16.52 -6.16
N ALA A 205 16.47 17.14 -7.02
CA ALA A 205 17.35 16.41 -7.93
C ALA A 205 18.36 15.53 -7.20
N THR A 206 18.83 15.96 -6.03
CA THR A 206 19.77 15.16 -5.21
C THR A 206 19.07 13.89 -4.69
N GLN A 207 17.84 14.02 -4.19
CA GLN A 207 17.05 12.87 -3.76
C GLN A 207 16.74 11.91 -4.92
N PHE A 208 16.42 12.45 -6.09
CA PHE A 208 16.26 11.66 -7.31
C PHE A 208 17.52 10.85 -7.63
N MET A 209 18.70 11.49 -7.62
CA MET A 209 19.98 10.82 -7.90
C MET A 209 20.32 9.75 -6.86
N ILE A 210 20.05 9.99 -5.58
CA ILE A 210 20.26 9.00 -4.51
C ILE A 210 19.39 7.75 -4.77
N LEU A 211 18.11 7.94 -5.09
CA LEU A 211 17.19 6.83 -5.35
C LEU A 211 17.54 6.11 -6.67
N ALA A 212 17.95 6.85 -7.70
CA ALA A 212 18.42 6.28 -8.96
C ALA A 212 19.67 5.42 -8.77
N ALA A 213 20.66 5.93 -8.03
CA ALA A 213 21.87 5.19 -7.69
C ALA A 213 21.54 3.94 -6.86
N GLY A 214 20.65 4.06 -5.86
CA GLY A 214 20.20 2.93 -5.06
C GLY A 214 19.49 1.85 -5.91
N ALA A 215 18.61 2.25 -6.82
CA ALA A 215 17.95 1.33 -7.73
C ALA A 215 18.94 0.62 -8.66
N LEU A 216 19.93 1.35 -9.18
CA LEU A 216 20.99 0.78 -10.02
C LEU A 216 21.85 -0.22 -9.23
N ILE A 217 22.25 0.13 -8.00
CA ILE A 217 23.02 -0.77 -7.14
C ILE A 217 22.23 -2.07 -6.91
N VAL A 218 20.96 -1.99 -6.51
CA VAL A 218 20.11 -3.17 -6.29
C VAL A 218 20.02 -4.01 -7.57
N ARG A 219 19.91 -3.36 -8.73
CA ARG A 219 19.81 -4.05 -10.03
C ARG A 219 21.11 -4.75 -10.42
N LEU A 220 22.24 -4.10 -10.22
CA LEU A 220 23.56 -4.66 -10.54
C LEU A 220 24.01 -5.75 -9.56
N SER A 221 23.55 -5.66 -8.30
CA SER A 221 23.85 -6.64 -7.24
C SER A 221 22.68 -7.60 -7.02
N TYR A 222 21.93 -7.93 -8.07
CA TYR A 222 20.68 -8.70 -7.94
C TYR A 222 20.88 -10.03 -7.21
N GLU A 223 21.90 -10.79 -7.57
CA GLU A 223 22.23 -12.09 -6.96
C GLU A 223 22.53 -11.94 -5.46
N VAL A 224 23.39 -10.99 -5.11
CA VAL A 224 23.72 -10.69 -3.69
C VAL A 224 22.47 -10.27 -2.90
N VAL A 225 21.59 -9.49 -3.52
CA VAL A 225 20.32 -9.09 -2.89
C VAL A 225 19.43 -10.30 -2.62
N ILE A 226 19.36 -11.24 -3.55
CA ILE A 226 18.59 -12.47 -3.36
C ILE A 226 19.19 -13.33 -2.26
N ASP A 227 20.51 -13.54 -2.27
CA ASP A 227 21.22 -14.31 -1.22
C ASP A 227 20.97 -13.71 0.18
N LEU A 228 21.01 -12.39 0.30
CA LEU A 228 20.66 -11.71 1.54
C LEU A 228 19.20 -11.91 1.95
N ILE A 229 18.28 -11.92 0.98
CA ILE A 229 16.87 -12.20 1.25
C ILE A 229 16.68 -13.63 1.71
N GLU A 230 17.38 -14.61 1.09
CA GLU A 230 17.36 -16.01 1.51
C GLU A 230 17.84 -16.17 2.94
N LEU A 231 18.99 -15.57 3.26
CA LEU A 231 19.54 -15.56 4.61
C LEU A 231 18.56 -14.99 5.63
N PHE A 232 17.96 -13.84 5.30
CA PHE A 232 16.97 -13.18 6.18
C PHE A 232 15.68 -13.98 6.35
N LYS A 233 15.21 -14.61 5.29
CA LYS A 233 14.01 -15.44 5.34
C LYS A 233 14.27 -16.82 5.92
N GLY A 234 15.50 -17.31 5.89
CA GLY A 234 15.85 -18.69 6.23
C GLY A 234 15.21 -19.69 5.27
N THR A 235 15.11 -19.36 3.97
CA THR A 235 14.56 -20.20 2.91
C THR A 235 15.41 -20.07 1.67
N ILE A 236 15.76 -21.20 1.07
CA ILE A 236 16.32 -21.25 -0.28
C ILE A 236 15.23 -20.85 -1.27
N ILE A 237 15.51 -19.91 -2.15
CA ILE A 237 14.62 -19.50 -3.23
C ILE A 237 14.94 -20.36 -4.42
N ASP A 238 13.96 -21.08 -4.96
CA ASP A 238 14.14 -21.83 -6.19
C ASP A 238 14.30 -20.84 -7.37
N TRP A 239 15.52 -20.76 -7.91
CA TRP A 239 15.85 -19.91 -9.04
C TRP A 239 15.08 -20.27 -10.32
N ASN A 240 14.57 -21.51 -10.41
CA ASN A 240 13.72 -21.97 -11.51
C ASN A 240 12.24 -21.61 -11.29
N ASP A 241 11.89 -21.04 -10.14
CA ASP A 241 10.52 -20.55 -9.92
C ASP A 241 10.19 -19.48 -10.97
N ALA A 242 9.04 -19.65 -11.62
CA ALA A 242 8.52 -18.72 -12.62
C ALA A 242 8.43 -17.25 -12.11
N TYR A 243 8.37 -17.03 -10.78
CA TYR A 243 8.42 -15.72 -10.19
C TYR A 243 9.82 -15.08 -10.20
N MET A 244 10.88 -15.88 -10.21
CA MET A 244 12.26 -15.38 -10.22
C MET A 244 12.67 -14.94 -11.63
N THR A 245 12.20 -15.68 -12.64
CA THR A 245 12.55 -15.47 -14.05
C THR A 245 11.56 -14.59 -14.80
N ARG A 246 10.39 -14.31 -14.21
CA ARG A 246 9.35 -13.49 -14.84
C ARG A 246 9.67 -12.02 -14.72
N ASP A 247 9.75 -11.34 -15.84
CA ASP A 247 9.91 -9.87 -15.89
C ASP A 247 8.66 -9.13 -15.42
N ILE A 248 8.90 -7.97 -14.81
CA ILE A 248 7.87 -6.98 -14.60
C ILE A 248 7.60 -6.28 -15.95
N ASN A 249 6.33 -6.14 -16.31
CA ASN A 249 5.94 -5.43 -17.51
C ASN A 249 6.56 -4.02 -17.53
N PRO A 250 7.42 -3.67 -18.52
CA PRO A 250 8.07 -2.37 -18.60
C PRO A 250 7.09 -1.19 -18.60
N LEU A 251 5.89 -1.38 -19.15
CA LEU A 251 4.84 -0.35 -19.13
C LEU A 251 4.42 0.00 -17.70
N ARG A 252 4.40 -0.97 -16.79
CA ARG A 252 4.09 -0.71 -15.38
C ARG A 252 5.13 0.19 -14.72
N ILE A 253 6.40 0.00 -15.06
CA ILE A 253 7.50 0.85 -14.59
C ILE A 253 7.36 2.26 -15.19
N ALA A 254 7.14 2.36 -16.51
CA ALA A 254 6.94 3.63 -17.20
C ALA A 254 5.78 4.44 -16.61
N VAL A 255 4.64 3.80 -16.37
CA VAL A 255 3.47 4.43 -15.70
C VAL A 255 3.83 4.90 -14.29
N GLY A 256 4.65 4.16 -13.55
CA GLY A 256 5.15 4.56 -12.23
C GLY A 256 6.00 5.83 -12.25
N PHE A 257 6.68 6.15 -13.39
CA PHE A 257 7.46 7.37 -13.55
C PHE A 257 6.65 8.58 -14.02
N VAL A 258 5.44 8.39 -14.56
CA VAL A 258 4.58 9.51 -14.99
C VAL A 258 4.40 10.57 -13.88
N PRO A 259 4.00 10.21 -12.65
CA PRO A 259 3.84 11.20 -11.58
C PRO A 259 5.18 11.86 -11.18
N VAL A 260 6.31 11.15 -11.30
CA VAL A 260 7.64 11.72 -11.05
C VAL A 260 7.98 12.79 -12.09
N ILE A 261 7.72 12.51 -13.37
CA ILE A 261 7.92 13.49 -14.47
C ILE A 261 7.03 14.70 -14.22
N LEU A 262 5.74 14.52 -13.96
CA LEU A 262 4.82 15.62 -13.67
C LEU A 262 5.28 16.45 -12.47
N PHE A 263 5.79 15.81 -11.40
CA PHE A 263 6.33 16.52 -10.25
C PHE A 263 7.49 17.44 -10.61
N PHE A 264 8.43 16.96 -11.43
CA PHE A 264 9.61 17.77 -11.80
C PHE A 264 9.33 18.83 -12.86
N THR A 265 8.34 18.61 -13.74
CA THR A 265 8.05 19.52 -14.88
C THR A 265 6.93 20.51 -14.61
N SER A 266 5.90 20.12 -13.84
CA SER A 266 4.64 20.85 -13.76
C SER A 266 4.28 21.38 -12.38
N CYS A 267 4.99 20.98 -11.31
CA CYS A 267 4.67 21.41 -9.95
C CYS A 267 5.49 22.61 -9.48
N ASP A 268 4.87 23.51 -8.71
CA ASP A 268 5.62 24.54 -7.98
C ASP A 268 6.31 23.89 -6.74
N ARG A 269 7.62 23.68 -6.88
CA ARG A 269 8.46 23.03 -5.87
C ARG A 269 9.10 24.00 -4.86
N LYS A 270 8.98 25.31 -5.07
CA LYS A 270 9.71 26.30 -4.26
C LYS A 270 9.17 26.44 -2.84
N ARG A 271 7.89 26.18 -2.66
CA ARG A 271 7.18 26.39 -1.37
C ARG A 271 6.43 25.16 -0.88
N MET A 272 7.05 23.97 -1.01
CA MET A 272 6.45 22.76 -0.49
C MET A 272 6.41 22.76 1.04
N ASN A 273 5.27 22.35 1.59
CA ASN A 273 5.17 22.04 3.00
C ASN A 273 5.62 20.59 3.28
N ARG A 274 5.84 20.26 4.55
CA ARG A 274 6.36 18.94 4.96
C ARG A 274 5.50 17.75 4.50
N MET A 275 4.18 17.92 4.39
CA MET A 275 3.29 16.86 3.91
C MET A 275 3.49 16.63 2.40
N GLN A 276 3.62 17.69 1.63
CA GLN A 276 3.92 17.62 0.20
C GLN A 276 5.29 16.96 -0.03
N GLU A 277 6.33 17.39 0.71
CA GLU A 277 7.66 16.77 0.61
C GLU A 277 7.61 15.27 0.90
N PHE A 278 6.89 14.88 1.95
CA PHE A 278 6.75 13.47 2.34
C PHE A 278 6.08 12.63 1.26
N TYR A 279 4.93 13.09 0.73
CA TYR A 279 4.20 12.31 -0.28
C TYR A 279 4.90 12.32 -1.63
N MET A 280 5.63 13.38 -2.00
CA MET A 280 6.45 13.39 -3.21
C MET A 280 7.65 12.45 -3.08
N ASN A 281 8.28 12.36 -1.92
CA ASN A 281 9.28 11.31 -1.65
C ASN A 281 8.68 9.91 -1.79
N GLY A 282 7.41 9.72 -1.39
CA GLY A 282 6.68 8.46 -1.59
C GLY A 282 6.56 8.06 -3.06
N LEU A 283 6.23 9.01 -3.94
CA LEU A 283 6.19 8.79 -5.41
C LEU A 283 7.57 8.41 -5.95
N LEU A 284 8.60 9.19 -5.62
CA LEU A 284 9.98 8.90 -6.03
C LEU A 284 10.42 7.50 -5.58
N PHE A 285 10.23 7.21 -4.30
CA PHE A 285 10.64 5.93 -3.72
C PHE A 285 9.92 4.75 -4.38
N HIS A 286 8.61 4.86 -4.62
CA HIS A 286 7.86 3.83 -5.33
C HIS A 286 8.37 3.60 -6.76
N ALA A 287 8.55 4.67 -7.54
CA ALA A 287 9.03 4.57 -8.92
C ALA A 287 10.40 3.89 -9.00
N PHE A 288 11.35 4.30 -8.13
CA PHE A 288 12.69 3.71 -8.10
C PHE A 288 12.71 2.30 -7.52
N ALA A 289 11.84 1.97 -6.56
CA ALA A 289 11.68 0.60 -6.07
C ALA A 289 11.15 -0.33 -7.18
N MET A 290 10.22 0.14 -8.01
CA MET A 290 9.75 -0.61 -9.18
C MET A 290 10.83 -0.75 -10.25
N LEU A 291 11.64 0.28 -10.49
CA LEU A 291 12.78 0.21 -11.40
C LEU A 291 13.83 -0.79 -10.92
N ALA A 292 14.17 -0.76 -9.63
CA ALA A 292 15.10 -1.71 -9.01
C ALA A 292 14.63 -3.17 -9.14
N SER A 293 13.31 -3.36 -9.23
CA SER A 293 12.68 -4.68 -9.36
C SER A 293 12.58 -5.18 -10.82
N MET A 294 13.08 -4.41 -11.80
CA MET A 294 13.05 -4.82 -13.20
C MET A 294 13.83 -6.12 -13.40
N GLY A 295 13.25 -7.06 -14.13
CA GLY A 295 13.82 -8.42 -14.30
C GLY A 295 13.41 -9.42 -13.21
N SER A 296 12.63 -9.01 -12.18
CA SER A 296 12.19 -9.93 -11.13
C SER A 296 10.81 -9.58 -10.58
N ALA A 297 9.82 -10.39 -10.92
CA ALA A 297 8.49 -10.27 -10.34
C ALA A 297 8.50 -10.51 -8.81
N TYR A 298 9.49 -11.24 -8.30
CA TYR A 298 9.69 -11.47 -6.88
C TYR A 298 10.01 -10.16 -6.14
N LEU A 299 11.02 -9.40 -6.61
CA LEU A 299 11.31 -8.08 -6.07
C LEU A 299 10.18 -7.08 -6.33
N GLY A 300 9.44 -7.23 -7.42
CA GLY A 300 8.28 -6.39 -7.75
C GLY A 300 7.20 -6.36 -6.68
N ARG A 301 7.17 -7.36 -5.81
CA ARG A 301 6.25 -7.38 -4.64
C ARG A 301 6.57 -6.29 -3.60
N ILE A 302 7.76 -5.71 -3.62
CA ILE A 302 8.11 -4.52 -2.82
C ILE A 302 7.17 -3.36 -3.17
N GLY A 303 6.73 -3.29 -4.45
CA GLY A 303 5.76 -2.32 -4.91
C GLY A 303 4.45 -2.30 -4.11
N ILE A 304 4.04 -3.42 -3.50
CA ILE A 304 2.85 -3.49 -2.64
C ILE A 304 3.01 -2.58 -1.40
N HIS A 305 4.17 -2.60 -0.77
CA HIS A 305 4.44 -1.78 0.40
C HIS A 305 4.64 -0.30 0.06
N THR A 306 5.34 -0.03 -1.04
CA THR A 306 5.65 1.34 -1.47
C THR A 306 4.46 2.00 -2.14
N GLY A 307 3.58 1.23 -2.81
CA GLY A 307 2.38 1.70 -3.51
C GLY A 307 1.33 2.30 -2.59
N ALA A 308 1.22 1.81 -1.35
CA ALA A 308 0.23 2.30 -0.40
C ALA A 308 0.28 3.83 -0.18
N ILE A 309 1.48 4.42 -0.14
CA ILE A 309 1.67 5.87 0.02
C ILE A 309 1.23 6.61 -1.24
N THR A 310 1.43 6.02 -2.43
CA THR A 310 1.13 6.67 -3.70
C THR A 310 -0.35 7.01 -3.85
N CYS A 311 -1.25 6.23 -3.24
CA CYS A 311 -2.69 6.52 -3.27
C CYS A 311 -3.01 7.95 -2.81
N ILE A 312 -2.31 8.44 -1.79
CA ILE A 312 -2.47 9.81 -1.27
C ILE A 312 -1.59 10.80 -2.05
N SER A 313 -0.42 10.36 -2.47
CA SER A 313 0.59 11.20 -3.13
C SER A 313 0.06 11.88 -4.40
N TYR A 314 -0.76 11.20 -5.19
CA TYR A 314 -1.38 11.78 -6.38
C TYR A 314 -2.30 12.95 -6.06
N GLY A 315 -3.03 12.91 -4.94
CA GLY A 315 -3.85 14.04 -4.51
C GLY A 315 -3.01 15.29 -4.21
N TYR A 316 -1.85 15.12 -3.58
CA TYR A 316 -0.90 16.21 -3.35
C TYR A 316 -0.25 16.68 -4.65
N LEU A 317 0.15 15.75 -5.53
CA LEU A 317 0.75 16.06 -6.83
C LEU A 317 -0.16 16.99 -7.64
N PHE A 318 -1.41 16.60 -7.84
CA PHE A 318 -2.37 17.39 -8.61
C PHE A 318 -2.71 18.73 -7.94
N GLY A 319 -2.71 18.78 -6.60
CA GLY A 319 -2.89 20.03 -5.86
C GLY A 319 -1.71 21.00 -5.99
N MET A 320 -0.54 20.54 -6.42
CA MET A 320 0.67 21.36 -6.62
C MET A 320 0.84 21.86 -8.06
N ILE A 321 0.06 21.36 -9.00
CA ILE A 321 0.06 21.85 -10.39
C ILE A 321 -0.65 23.21 -10.40
N PRO A 322 0.01 24.28 -10.87
CA PRO A 322 -0.61 25.59 -10.96
C PRO A 322 -1.86 25.54 -11.85
N LYS A 323 -2.98 26.02 -11.34
CA LYS A 323 -4.15 26.26 -12.18
C LYS A 323 -3.81 27.45 -13.09
N GLU A 324 -3.81 27.26 -14.38
CA GLU A 324 -3.76 28.37 -15.31
C GLU A 324 -4.91 29.34 -14.94
N LYS A 325 -4.57 30.56 -14.56
CA LYS A 325 -5.57 31.60 -14.49
C LYS A 325 -5.97 31.86 -15.94
N HIS A 326 -7.14 31.39 -16.34
CA HIS A 326 -7.76 31.86 -17.58
C HIS A 326 -7.83 33.38 -17.49
N ARG A 327 -6.92 34.05 -18.19
CA ARG A 327 -6.94 35.49 -18.43
C ARG A 327 -7.93 35.81 -19.55
#